data_56f865374d9ce7481708030b78d19c9c
#
_entry.id   56f865374d9ce7481708030b78d19c9c
#
_cell.length_a   1.000
_cell.length_b   1.000
_cell.length_c   1.000
_cell.angle_alpha   90.00
_cell.angle_beta   90.00
_cell.angle_gamma   90.00
#
_symmetry.space_group_name_H-M   'P 1'
#
loop_
_entity.id
_entity.type
_entity.pdbx_description
1 polymer ?
#
loop_
_entity_poly.entity_id
_entity_poly.type
_entity_poly.pdbx_seq_one_letter_code
_entity_poly.pdbx_strand_id
1 'polypeptide(L)'
;FDMFRIGMVYVDLDGVLANFFKALAELYGKRHWKEIPKEEDTVKRLSGTDFFNTLETFPTTTTLIRDIHWLTEGNWSILSTPLRGDERNSIYWKNRWLDRVLDKVNEPLSIKGIQPRNRFYSHTKHNYAIEGSKPNLLIDDRPHNLKAFIERGGVGLRYQADESNYQKLITKLGKELY
;
A
#
# COMPACT_ATOMS: atom_id res chain seq x y z
N PHE A 1 11.05 -23.52 -11.93
CA PHE A 1 11.61 -23.61 -10.58
C PHE A 1 11.44 -22.26 -9.87
N ASP A 2 10.64 -22.25 -8.83
CA ASP A 2 10.38 -21.04 -8.05
C ASP A 2 11.37 -20.93 -6.91
N MET A 3 12.29 -19.97 -7.00
CA MET A 3 13.34 -19.73 -6.01
C MET A 3 12.89 -18.83 -4.86
N PHE A 4 11.75 -18.18 -4.95
CA PHE A 4 11.28 -17.29 -3.90
C PHE A 4 10.76 -18.06 -2.68
N ARG A 5 11.12 -17.59 -1.49
CA ARG A 5 10.57 -18.11 -0.22
C ARG A 5 9.17 -17.57 0.07
N ILE A 6 8.80 -16.50 -0.62
CA ILE A 6 7.54 -15.78 -0.46
C ILE A 6 6.60 -16.15 -1.60
N GLY A 7 5.33 -16.36 -1.31
CA GLY A 7 4.30 -16.62 -2.31
C GLY A 7 3.91 -15.38 -3.08
N MET A 8 3.47 -14.33 -2.36
CA MET A 8 3.03 -13.06 -2.93
C MET A 8 3.54 -11.91 -2.05
N VAL A 9 3.99 -10.82 -2.67
CA VAL A 9 4.30 -9.58 -1.97
C VAL A 9 3.10 -8.66 -2.10
N TYR A 10 2.49 -8.32 -0.97
CA TYR A 10 1.38 -7.37 -0.88
C TYR A 10 1.89 -6.00 -0.46
N VAL A 11 1.37 -4.96 -1.09
CA VAL A 11 1.75 -3.57 -0.83
C VAL A 11 0.50 -2.77 -0.49
N ASP A 12 0.53 -2.09 0.65
CA ASP A 12 -0.51 -1.15 1.05
C ASP A 12 -0.45 0.14 0.20
N LEU A 13 -1.54 0.88 0.14
CA LEU A 13 -1.60 2.17 -0.55
C LEU A 13 -1.33 3.33 0.42
N ASP A 14 -2.22 3.54 1.39
CA ASP A 14 -2.16 4.70 2.27
C ASP A 14 -0.94 4.64 3.21
N GLY A 15 -0.13 5.69 3.18
CA GLY A 15 1.10 5.76 3.98
C GLY A 15 2.32 5.09 3.33
N VAL A 16 2.13 4.23 2.34
CA VAL A 16 3.20 3.53 1.61
C VAL A 16 3.42 4.13 0.22
N LEU A 17 2.38 4.24 -0.57
CA LEU A 17 2.40 4.78 -1.93
C LEU A 17 1.67 6.11 -2.05
N ALA A 18 0.57 6.29 -1.31
CA ALA A 18 -0.30 7.45 -1.33
C ALA A 18 -0.17 8.25 -0.03
N ASN A 19 0.01 9.56 -0.16
CA ASN A 19 0.21 10.45 1.00
C ASN A 19 -1.13 10.84 1.65
N PHE A 20 -1.78 9.85 2.24
CA PHE A 20 -3.07 9.95 2.90
C PHE A 20 -3.06 10.97 4.06
N PHE A 21 -2.06 10.90 4.92
CA PHE A 21 -2.03 11.71 6.15
C PHE A 21 -1.88 13.20 5.86
N LYS A 22 -1.09 13.55 4.86
CA LYS A 22 -0.96 14.94 4.41
C LYS A 22 -2.30 15.48 3.90
N ALA A 23 -2.96 14.72 3.04
CA ALA A 23 -4.25 15.12 2.47
C ALA A 23 -5.32 15.23 3.56
N LEU A 24 -5.31 14.32 4.53
CA LEU A 24 -6.24 14.35 5.65
C LEU A 24 -6.03 15.61 6.51
N ALA A 25 -4.79 15.92 6.85
CA ALA A 25 -4.47 17.14 7.60
C ALA A 25 -4.93 18.40 6.85
N GLU A 26 -4.65 18.48 5.55
CA GLU A 26 -5.07 19.61 4.71
C GLU A 26 -6.60 19.76 4.67
N LEU A 27 -7.34 18.64 4.61
CA LEU A 27 -8.79 18.65 4.61
C LEU A 27 -9.38 19.32 5.86
N TYR A 28 -8.71 19.17 7.00
CA TYR A 28 -9.10 19.77 8.28
C TYR A 28 -8.39 21.11 8.56
N GLY A 29 -7.61 21.61 7.61
CA GLY A 29 -6.88 22.88 7.80
C GLY A 29 -5.78 22.78 8.86
N LYS A 30 -5.20 21.58 9.07
CA LYS A 30 -4.17 21.32 10.07
C LYS A 30 -2.82 21.10 9.41
N ARG A 31 -1.73 21.33 10.15
CA ARG A 31 -0.37 21.06 9.68
C ARG A 31 -0.04 19.59 9.74
N HIS A 32 -0.62 18.87 10.71
CA HIS A 32 -0.38 17.47 10.94
C HIS A 32 -1.68 16.74 11.29
N TRP A 33 -1.84 15.52 10.80
CA TRP A 33 -3.06 14.75 11.05
C TRP A 33 -3.33 14.47 12.54
N LYS A 34 -2.28 14.43 13.39
CA LYS A 34 -2.43 14.28 14.84
C LYS A 34 -3.10 15.48 15.51
N GLU A 35 -3.14 16.62 14.84
CA GLU A 35 -3.83 17.81 15.32
C GLU A 35 -5.34 17.79 15.07
N ILE A 36 -5.83 16.83 14.29
CA ILE A 36 -7.27 16.67 14.03
C ILE A 36 -7.95 16.26 15.33
N PRO A 37 -9.00 16.98 15.76
CA PRO A 37 -9.72 16.63 16.97
C PRO A 37 -10.24 15.19 16.94
N LYS A 38 -10.11 14.47 18.06
CA LYS A 38 -10.51 13.04 18.15
C LYS A 38 -12.01 12.84 17.98
N GLU A 39 -12.83 13.85 18.26
CA GLU A 39 -14.27 13.82 18.07
C GLU A 39 -14.70 13.93 16.61
N GLU A 40 -13.79 14.28 15.69
CA GLU A 40 -14.11 14.36 14.28
C GLU A 40 -14.38 12.97 13.70
N ASP A 41 -15.50 12.81 13.00
CA ASP A 41 -15.83 11.59 12.28
C ASP A 41 -15.22 11.64 10.87
N THR A 42 -13.97 11.22 10.76
CA THR A 42 -13.23 11.20 9.50
C THR A 42 -13.90 10.31 8.46
N VAL A 43 -14.39 9.15 8.87
CA VAL A 43 -15.07 8.22 7.96
C VAL A 43 -16.30 8.89 7.34
N LYS A 44 -17.13 9.53 8.15
CA LYS A 44 -18.30 10.25 7.69
C LYS A 44 -17.92 11.39 6.72
N ARG A 45 -16.85 12.12 7.03
CA ARG A 45 -16.40 13.22 6.20
C ARG A 45 -15.91 12.79 4.83
N LEU A 46 -15.25 11.64 4.75
CA LEU A 46 -14.71 11.11 3.50
C LEU A 46 -15.74 10.32 2.68
N SER A 47 -16.79 9.78 3.32
CA SER A 47 -17.78 8.94 2.65
C SER A 47 -18.47 9.66 1.50
N GLY A 48 -18.59 8.97 0.37
CA GLY A 48 -19.24 9.50 -0.84
C GLY A 48 -18.42 10.53 -1.60
N THR A 49 -17.20 10.81 -1.17
CA THR A 49 -16.32 11.79 -1.83
C THR A 49 -15.28 11.11 -2.72
N ASP A 50 -14.59 11.91 -3.53
CA ASP A 50 -13.47 11.47 -4.35
C ASP A 50 -12.11 11.62 -3.66
N PHE A 51 -12.09 11.72 -2.34
CA PHE A 51 -10.89 12.01 -1.55
C PHE A 51 -9.69 11.15 -1.95
N PHE A 52 -9.87 9.83 -2.07
CA PHE A 52 -8.78 8.91 -2.39
C PHE A 52 -8.20 9.12 -3.79
N ASN A 53 -8.92 9.77 -4.68
CA ASN A 53 -8.42 10.14 -6.00
C ASN A 53 -7.52 11.38 -5.97
N THR A 54 -7.58 12.18 -4.93
CA THR A 54 -6.86 13.45 -4.81
C THR A 54 -5.48 13.33 -4.16
N LEU A 55 -5.12 12.15 -3.68
CA LEU A 55 -3.90 11.97 -2.91
C LEU A 55 -2.64 12.18 -3.75
N GLU A 56 -1.66 12.85 -3.14
CA GLU A 56 -0.32 12.95 -3.74
C GLU A 56 0.43 11.64 -3.54
N THR A 57 1.40 11.40 -4.41
CA THR A 57 2.40 10.35 -4.20
C THR A 57 3.49 10.85 -3.26
N PHE A 58 4.26 9.92 -2.69
CA PHE A 58 5.51 10.26 -2.02
C PHE A 58 6.63 10.38 -3.06
N PRO A 59 7.74 11.06 -2.73
CA PRO A 59 8.90 11.11 -3.62
C PRO A 59 9.44 9.71 -4.00
N THR A 60 9.23 8.72 -3.12
CA THR A 60 9.71 7.35 -3.31
C THR A 60 8.72 6.44 -4.03
N THR A 61 7.48 6.86 -4.27
CA THR A 61 6.41 5.98 -4.78
C THR A 61 6.77 5.29 -6.09
N THR A 62 7.20 6.05 -7.08
CA THR A 62 7.52 5.50 -8.41
C THR A 62 8.69 4.52 -8.33
N THR A 63 9.76 4.90 -7.61
CA THR A 63 10.94 4.04 -7.42
C THR A 63 10.58 2.76 -6.68
N LEU A 64 9.74 2.86 -5.64
CA LEU A 64 9.31 1.70 -4.86
C LEU A 64 8.51 0.71 -5.72
N ILE A 65 7.57 1.20 -6.51
CA ILE A 65 6.80 0.33 -7.42
C ILE A 65 7.72 -0.40 -8.40
N ARG A 66 8.66 0.31 -9.00
CA ARG A 66 9.64 -0.28 -9.92
C ARG A 66 10.51 -1.34 -9.23
N ASP A 67 11.05 -1.01 -8.06
CA ASP A 67 11.92 -1.92 -7.32
C ASP A 67 11.16 -3.18 -6.88
N ILE A 68 9.95 -3.04 -6.37
CA ILE A 68 9.10 -4.19 -6.00
C ILE A 68 8.84 -5.05 -7.23
N HIS A 69 8.47 -4.44 -8.35
CA HIS A 69 8.18 -5.17 -9.58
C HIS A 69 9.38 -6.00 -10.05
N TRP A 70 10.57 -5.41 -10.06
CA TRP A 70 11.77 -6.10 -10.49
C TRP A 70 12.22 -7.16 -9.49
N LEU A 71 12.24 -6.85 -8.19
CA LEU A 71 12.65 -7.79 -7.15
C LEU A 71 11.75 -9.02 -7.08
N THR A 72 10.46 -8.85 -7.32
CA THR A 72 9.47 -9.93 -7.25
C THR A 72 9.23 -10.60 -8.60
N GLU A 73 9.88 -10.12 -9.65
CA GLU A 73 9.61 -10.58 -11.03
C GLU A 73 8.12 -10.44 -11.39
N GLY A 74 7.50 -9.35 -10.94
CA GLY A 74 6.09 -9.06 -11.18
C GLY A 74 5.13 -9.78 -10.23
N ASN A 75 5.63 -10.55 -9.28
CA ASN A 75 4.77 -11.29 -8.34
C ASN A 75 4.43 -10.46 -7.10
N TRP A 76 3.68 -9.40 -7.31
CA TRP A 76 3.22 -8.51 -6.27
C TRP A 76 1.79 -8.06 -6.53
N SER A 77 1.10 -7.68 -5.48
CA SER A 77 -0.29 -7.23 -5.53
C SER A 77 -0.52 -6.08 -4.56
N ILE A 78 -1.58 -5.32 -4.79
CA ILE A 78 -2.05 -4.31 -3.84
C ILE A 78 -2.96 -4.98 -2.81
N LEU A 79 -2.80 -4.59 -1.55
CA LEU A 79 -3.70 -4.98 -0.47
C LEU A 79 -3.95 -3.77 0.41
N SER A 80 -5.10 -3.14 0.22
CA SER A 80 -5.50 -1.89 0.86
C SER A 80 -6.80 -2.08 1.63
N THR A 81 -6.96 -1.30 2.70
CA THR A 81 -8.22 -1.30 3.46
C THR A 81 -9.16 -0.26 2.84
N PRO A 82 -10.37 -0.64 2.44
CA PRO A 82 -11.35 0.34 1.96
C PRO A 82 -11.93 1.15 3.11
N LEU A 83 -12.56 2.27 2.82
CA LEU A 83 -13.22 3.09 3.84
C LEU A 83 -14.45 2.36 4.37
N ARG A 84 -14.50 2.16 5.68
CA ARG A 84 -15.60 1.44 6.33
C ARG A 84 -16.93 2.16 6.11
N GLY A 85 -17.92 1.40 5.61
CA GLY A 85 -19.25 1.94 5.28
C GLY A 85 -19.31 2.63 3.92
N ASP A 86 -18.17 2.78 3.23
CA ASP A 86 -18.09 3.40 1.90
C ASP A 86 -17.15 2.60 0.99
N GLU A 87 -17.15 1.29 1.14
CA GLU A 87 -16.19 0.38 0.49
C GLU A 87 -16.20 0.57 -1.03
N ARG A 88 -17.36 0.50 -1.64
CA ARG A 88 -17.52 0.55 -3.09
C ARG A 88 -16.98 1.86 -3.69
N ASN A 89 -17.35 2.99 -3.10
CA ASN A 89 -16.90 4.30 -3.55
C ASN A 89 -15.39 4.50 -3.33
N SER A 90 -14.90 4.16 -2.14
CA SER A 90 -13.45 4.31 -1.85
C SER A 90 -12.60 3.41 -2.73
N ILE A 91 -13.01 2.19 -3.00
CA ILE A 91 -12.32 1.27 -3.91
C ILE A 91 -12.28 1.84 -5.33
N TYR A 92 -13.38 2.38 -5.82
CA TYR A 92 -13.44 3.01 -7.14
C TYR A 92 -12.38 4.12 -7.28
N TRP A 93 -12.30 5.02 -6.31
CA TRP A 93 -11.35 6.14 -6.36
C TRP A 93 -9.91 5.71 -6.13
N LYS A 94 -9.66 4.71 -5.28
CA LYS A 94 -8.34 4.12 -5.10
C LYS A 94 -7.83 3.48 -6.40
N ASN A 95 -8.69 2.78 -7.11
CA ASN A 95 -8.34 2.19 -8.41
C ASN A 95 -8.02 3.26 -9.45
N ARG A 96 -8.79 4.34 -9.51
CA ARG A 96 -8.55 5.47 -10.43
C ARG A 96 -7.20 6.15 -10.12
N TRP A 97 -6.93 6.34 -8.83
CA TRP A 97 -5.65 6.89 -8.38
C TRP A 97 -4.49 5.99 -8.83
N LEU A 98 -4.61 4.70 -8.59
CA LEU A 98 -3.56 3.74 -8.92
C LEU A 98 -3.32 3.67 -10.43
N ASP A 99 -4.38 3.71 -11.24
CA ASP A 99 -4.27 3.75 -12.70
C ASP A 99 -3.37 4.91 -13.17
N ARG A 100 -3.58 6.11 -12.63
CA ARG A 100 -2.77 7.27 -12.98
C ARG A 100 -1.32 7.14 -12.54
N VAL A 101 -1.10 6.59 -11.35
CA VAL A 101 0.27 6.39 -10.84
C VAL A 101 1.02 5.35 -11.68
N LEU A 102 0.37 4.25 -12.03
CA LEU A 102 0.98 3.23 -12.88
C LEU A 102 1.27 3.75 -14.29
N ASP A 103 0.43 4.60 -14.85
CA ASP A 103 0.71 5.26 -16.12
C ASP A 103 2.01 6.06 -16.05
N LYS A 104 2.22 6.82 -14.98
CA LYS A 104 3.46 7.57 -14.76
C LYS A 104 4.67 6.66 -14.54
N VAL A 105 4.50 5.57 -13.82
CA VAL A 105 5.58 4.58 -13.59
C VAL A 105 6.06 4.00 -14.91
N ASN A 106 5.17 3.74 -15.83
CA ASN A 106 5.47 3.12 -17.13
C ASN A 106 5.93 4.13 -18.21
N GLU A 107 5.55 5.40 -18.10
CA GLU A 107 5.72 6.43 -19.13
C GLU A 107 7.18 6.70 -19.53
N PRO A 108 8.14 6.98 -18.58
CA PRO A 108 9.46 7.49 -18.96
C PRO A 108 10.32 6.53 -19.76
N LEU A 109 10.06 5.24 -19.71
CA LEU A 109 10.85 4.21 -20.35
C LEU A 109 10.10 3.48 -21.45
N SER A 110 8.92 3.95 -21.80
CA SER A 110 7.96 3.22 -22.66
C SER A 110 7.78 1.77 -22.19
N ILE A 111 8.00 1.53 -20.91
CA ILE A 111 7.81 0.21 -20.31
C ILE A 111 6.32 0.03 -20.08
N LYS A 112 5.76 -0.94 -20.77
CA LYS A 112 4.41 -1.41 -20.50
C LYS A 112 4.53 -2.71 -19.72
N GLY A 113 3.71 -2.86 -18.69
CA GLY A 113 3.66 -4.11 -17.95
C GLY A 113 4.06 -4.04 -16.49
N ILE A 114 4.49 -2.88 -15.96
CA ILE A 114 4.58 -2.71 -14.52
C ILE A 114 3.16 -2.55 -13.98
N GLN A 115 2.62 -3.64 -13.49
CA GLN A 115 1.27 -3.74 -12.95
C GLN A 115 1.28 -4.71 -11.79
N PRO A 116 0.49 -4.47 -10.74
CA PRO A 116 0.26 -5.51 -9.74
C PRO A 116 -0.56 -6.65 -10.36
N ARG A 117 -0.37 -7.86 -9.87
CA ARG A 117 -1.17 -9.00 -10.33
C ARG A 117 -2.63 -8.85 -9.96
N ASN A 118 -2.89 -8.33 -8.76
CA ASN A 118 -4.25 -8.11 -8.27
C ASN A 118 -4.29 -6.84 -7.43
N ARG A 119 -5.52 -6.33 -7.24
CA ARG A 119 -5.81 -5.22 -6.35
C ARG A 119 -6.86 -5.70 -5.38
N PHE A 120 -6.45 -6.08 -4.18
CA PHE A 120 -7.34 -6.55 -3.13
C PHE A 120 -7.64 -5.44 -2.13
N TYR A 121 -8.89 -5.36 -1.73
CA TYR A 121 -9.39 -4.41 -0.73
C TYR A 121 -10.07 -5.19 0.38
N SER A 122 -9.54 -5.09 1.59
CA SER A 122 -10.01 -5.93 2.70
C SER A 122 -9.81 -5.24 4.04
N HIS A 123 -10.76 -5.45 4.94
CA HIS A 123 -10.62 -5.07 6.35
C HIS A 123 -9.86 -6.13 7.16
N THR A 124 -9.53 -7.26 6.55
CA THR A 124 -8.88 -8.41 7.20
C THR A 124 -7.65 -8.86 6.42
N LYS A 125 -6.63 -8.00 6.38
CA LYS A 125 -5.40 -8.27 5.62
C LYS A 125 -4.70 -9.57 6.05
N HIS A 126 -4.85 -9.95 7.31
CA HIS A 126 -4.27 -11.18 7.84
C HIS A 126 -4.80 -12.47 7.16
N ASN A 127 -5.94 -12.40 6.50
CA ASN A 127 -6.44 -13.55 5.72
C ASN A 127 -5.58 -13.83 4.47
N TYR A 128 -4.70 -12.91 4.10
CA TYR A 128 -3.79 -13.03 2.96
C TYR A 128 -2.38 -13.51 3.36
N ALA A 129 -2.18 -13.90 4.62
CA ALA A 129 -0.85 -14.19 5.16
C ALA A 129 -0.18 -15.42 4.54
N ILE A 130 -0.95 -16.41 4.15
CA ILE A 130 -0.43 -17.66 3.58
C ILE A 130 -1.18 -18.00 2.30
N GLU A 131 -0.44 -18.49 1.32
CA GLU A 131 -0.99 -19.05 0.09
C GLU A 131 -0.28 -20.38 -0.19
N GLY A 132 -1.04 -21.48 -0.10
CA GLY A 132 -0.45 -22.81 -0.20
C GLY A 132 0.53 -23.09 0.93
N SER A 133 1.78 -23.46 0.60
CA SER A 133 2.82 -23.79 1.57
C SER A 133 3.78 -22.64 1.88
N LYS A 134 3.62 -21.50 1.21
CA LYS A 134 4.52 -20.35 1.38
C LYS A 134 3.86 -19.24 2.15
N PRO A 135 4.62 -18.52 2.99
CA PRO A 135 4.14 -17.28 3.56
C PRO A 135 4.09 -16.20 2.48
N ASN A 136 3.11 -15.31 2.59
CA ASN A 136 3.09 -14.07 1.84
C ASN A 136 3.75 -12.96 2.66
N LEU A 137 4.12 -11.87 2.01
CA LEU A 137 4.76 -10.73 2.65
C LEU A 137 3.87 -9.50 2.49
N LEU A 138 3.74 -8.72 3.56
CA LEU A 138 2.99 -7.46 3.57
C LEU A 138 3.92 -6.30 3.89
N ILE A 139 3.90 -5.29 3.00
CA ILE A 139 4.52 -3.98 3.24
C ILE A 139 3.38 -3.03 3.64
N ASP A 140 3.41 -2.55 4.88
CA ASP A 140 2.33 -1.74 5.46
C ASP A 140 2.93 -0.73 6.44
N ASP A 141 2.26 0.40 6.62
CA ASP A 141 2.67 1.40 7.60
C ASP A 141 2.11 1.16 9.00
N ARG A 142 1.06 0.34 9.12
CA ARG A 142 0.36 0.11 10.38
C ARG A 142 0.88 -1.12 11.13
N PRO A 143 1.46 -0.93 12.34
CA PRO A 143 1.98 -2.05 13.13
C PRO A 143 0.96 -3.13 13.43
N HIS A 144 -0.31 -2.78 13.71
CA HIS A 144 -1.31 -3.79 14.05
C HIS A 144 -1.68 -4.68 12.85
N ASN A 145 -1.66 -4.15 11.63
CA ASN A 145 -1.87 -4.95 10.43
C ASN A 145 -0.74 -5.97 10.25
N LEU A 146 0.49 -5.52 10.45
CA LEU A 146 1.67 -6.37 10.36
C LEU A 146 1.67 -7.46 11.45
N LYS A 147 1.32 -7.07 12.67
CA LYS A 147 1.23 -8.03 13.78
C LYS A 147 0.24 -9.15 13.47
N ALA A 148 -0.97 -8.82 13.05
CA ALA A 148 -1.99 -9.79 12.71
C ALA A 148 -1.56 -10.69 11.53
N PHE A 149 -0.91 -10.11 10.54
CA PHE A 149 -0.40 -10.82 9.38
C PHE A 149 0.68 -11.82 9.76
N ILE A 150 1.62 -11.42 10.60
CA ILE A 150 2.70 -12.28 11.12
C ILE A 150 2.13 -13.41 11.99
N GLU A 151 1.16 -13.11 12.86
CA GLU A 151 0.51 -14.11 13.71
C GLU A 151 -0.18 -15.21 12.91
N ARG A 152 -0.60 -14.90 11.67
CA ARG A 152 -1.19 -15.87 10.75
C ARG A 152 -0.15 -16.58 9.88
N GLY A 153 1.14 -16.37 10.12
CA GLY A 153 2.22 -17.07 9.42
C GLY A 153 2.84 -16.29 8.28
N GLY A 154 2.42 -15.06 8.03
CA GLY A 154 3.02 -14.19 7.00
C GLY A 154 4.28 -13.49 7.47
N VAL A 155 4.91 -12.78 6.56
CA VAL A 155 6.08 -11.91 6.81
C VAL A 155 5.62 -10.46 6.71
N GLY A 156 6.04 -9.62 7.65
CA GLY A 156 5.67 -8.21 7.66
C GLY A 156 6.89 -7.30 7.59
N LEU A 157 6.83 -6.29 6.72
CA LEU A 157 7.83 -5.22 6.66
C LEU A 157 7.13 -3.88 6.86
N ARG A 158 7.48 -3.18 7.93
CA ARG A 158 6.93 -1.86 8.19
C ARG A 158 7.60 -0.82 7.32
N TYR A 159 6.79 -0.03 6.63
CA TYR A 159 7.27 1.11 5.86
C TYR A 159 6.22 2.22 5.87
N GLN A 160 6.63 3.38 6.37
CA GLN A 160 5.88 4.63 6.28
C GLN A 160 6.73 5.60 5.47
N ALA A 161 6.28 5.93 4.29
CA ALA A 161 7.14 6.54 3.26
C ALA A 161 7.72 7.92 3.66
N ASP A 162 7.04 8.68 4.53
CA ASP A 162 7.50 9.98 5.01
C ASP A 162 8.46 9.89 6.22
N GLU A 163 8.64 8.71 6.82
CA GLU A 163 9.49 8.54 8.01
C GLU A 163 10.55 7.46 7.86
N SER A 164 10.23 6.38 7.13
CA SER A 164 11.08 5.19 7.06
C SER A 164 12.23 5.33 6.08
N ASN A 165 13.31 4.59 6.31
CA ASN A 165 14.44 4.54 5.40
C ASN A 165 14.14 3.61 4.24
N TYR A 166 14.14 4.15 3.02
CA TYR A 166 13.85 3.42 1.80
C TYR A 166 14.83 2.28 1.53
N GLN A 167 16.14 2.54 1.66
CA GLN A 167 17.15 1.52 1.38
C GLN A 167 17.09 0.34 2.35
N LYS A 168 16.73 0.60 3.61
CA LYS A 168 16.50 -0.48 4.58
C LYS A 168 15.32 -1.36 4.17
N LEU A 169 14.24 -0.77 3.65
CA LEU A 169 13.11 -1.54 3.16
C LEU A 169 13.53 -2.47 2.02
N ILE A 170 14.22 -1.94 1.02
CA ILE A 170 14.63 -2.70 -0.16
C ILE A 170 15.60 -3.82 0.23
N THR A 171 16.56 -3.54 1.12
CA THR A 171 17.48 -4.56 1.62
C THR A 171 16.75 -5.69 2.35
N LYS A 172 15.80 -5.35 3.22
CA LYS A 172 15.00 -6.35 3.94
C LYS A 172 14.13 -7.17 3.00
N LEU A 173 13.50 -6.51 2.02
CA LEU A 173 12.68 -7.19 1.02
C LEU A 173 13.52 -8.22 0.24
N GLY A 174 14.69 -7.83 -0.23
CA GLY A 174 15.60 -8.73 -0.93
C GLY A 174 15.98 -9.96 -0.08
N LYS A 175 16.27 -9.76 1.20
CA LYS A 175 16.60 -10.85 2.13
C LYS A 175 15.44 -11.81 2.35
N GLU A 176 14.21 -11.30 2.42
CA GLU A 176 13.02 -12.15 2.62
C GLU A 176 12.67 -12.95 1.37
N LEU A 177 12.93 -12.40 0.18
CA LEU A 177 12.64 -13.07 -1.08
C LEU A 177 13.63 -14.19 -1.38
N TYR A 178 14.90 -13.99 -1.09
CA TYR A 178 15.99 -14.88 -1.42
C TYR A 178 16.66 -15.44 -0.17
#